data_195cd1866e9018a0cca337b86a01d159
#
_entry.id   195cd1866e9018a0cca337b86a01d159
#
_cell.length_a   1.000
_cell.length_b   1.000
_cell.length_c   1.000
_cell.angle_alpha   90.00
_cell.angle_beta   90.00
_cell.angle_gamma   90.00
#
_symmetry.space_group_name_H-M   'P 1'
#
loop_
_entity.id
_entity.type
_entity.pdbx_description
1 polymer ?
#
loop_
_entity_poly.entity_id
_entity_poly.type
_entity_poly.pdbx_seq_one_letter_code
_entity_poly.pdbx_strand_id
1 'polypeptide(L)'
;LSITSAIAIIIVYGIKFVQLYIKYGLSGMNVPIQSVRGFYEFALPMQIWQYMIIYFMVKWIAVCIIGIVVIGIISLVKNETVTYGIILISTAVSLLITNSIEWNMSTAVFKMLSPVTLLNTKSFMAKYININILQHPFELFKWTLIIMAVYLSASIVFVMYSFTTKRVIKFPHLRIAKGQKNIGIKSKGILSYEKKKIFAV
;
A
#
# COMPACT_ATOMS: atom_id res chain seq x y z
N LEU A 1 -8.78 10.27 -2.40
CA LEU A 1 -7.90 9.11 -2.32
C LEU A 1 -8.09 8.16 -3.50
N SER A 2 -9.31 7.66 -3.74
CA SER A 2 -9.59 6.70 -4.82
C SER A 2 -9.21 7.23 -6.21
N ILE A 3 -9.59 8.47 -6.54
CA ILE A 3 -9.29 9.09 -7.83
C ILE A 3 -7.77 9.33 -7.97
N THR A 4 -7.11 9.84 -6.94
CA THR A 4 -5.66 10.10 -6.99
C THR A 4 -4.85 8.82 -7.12
N SER A 5 -5.25 7.75 -6.42
CA SER A 5 -4.60 6.45 -6.56
C SER A 5 -4.83 5.83 -7.95
N ALA A 6 -6.03 5.96 -8.51
CA ALA A 6 -6.32 5.52 -9.88
C ALA A 6 -5.43 6.24 -10.90
N ILE A 7 -5.34 7.57 -10.82
CA ILE A 7 -4.49 8.38 -11.71
C ILE A 7 -3.03 7.94 -11.61
N ALA A 8 -2.50 7.80 -10.39
CA ALA A 8 -1.10 7.37 -10.19
C ALA A 8 -0.83 5.98 -10.79
N ILE A 9 -1.74 5.03 -10.60
CA ILE A 9 -1.64 3.69 -11.18
C ILE A 9 -1.72 3.74 -12.70
N ILE A 10 -2.66 4.51 -13.28
CA ILE A 10 -2.78 4.68 -14.73
C ILE A 10 -1.50 5.26 -15.32
N ILE A 11 -0.90 6.28 -14.71
CA ILE A 11 0.35 6.87 -15.19
C ILE A 11 1.47 5.82 -15.18
N VAL A 12 1.71 5.15 -14.04
CA VAL A 12 2.81 4.18 -13.91
C VAL A 12 2.66 3.00 -14.86
N TYR A 13 1.46 2.42 -14.94
CA TYR A 13 1.24 1.27 -15.81
C TYR A 13 1.03 1.66 -17.26
N GLY A 14 0.49 2.85 -17.53
CA GLY A 14 0.39 3.41 -18.86
C GLY A 14 1.75 3.61 -19.51
N ILE A 15 2.72 4.17 -18.78
CA ILE A 15 4.10 4.30 -19.27
C ILE A 15 4.70 2.92 -19.61
N LYS A 16 4.54 1.94 -18.72
CA LYS A 16 5.01 0.56 -18.98
C LYS A 16 4.31 -0.07 -20.18
N PHE A 17 3.01 0.16 -20.33
CA PHE A 17 2.25 -0.33 -21.46
C PHE A 17 2.74 0.27 -22.78
N VAL A 18 2.96 1.59 -22.83
CA VAL A 18 3.51 2.27 -24.00
C VAL A 18 4.90 1.72 -24.37
N GLN A 19 5.77 1.49 -23.38
CA GLN A 19 7.08 0.88 -23.62
C GLN A 19 6.97 -0.52 -24.22
N LEU A 20 6.04 -1.35 -23.72
CA LEU A 20 5.79 -2.68 -24.26
C LEU A 20 5.19 -2.62 -25.68
N TYR A 21 4.26 -1.69 -25.89
CA TYR A 21 3.64 -1.46 -27.20
C TYR A 21 4.67 -1.08 -28.27
N ILE A 22 5.56 -0.15 -27.95
CA ILE A 22 6.64 0.27 -28.88
C ILE A 22 7.56 -0.91 -29.19
N LYS A 23 7.85 -1.78 -28.19
CA LYS A 23 8.80 -2.88 -28.35
C LYS A 23 8.21 -4.10 -29.06
N TYR A 24 6.94 -4.44 -28.81
CA TYR A 24 6.34 -5.72 -29.22
C TYR A 24 5.07 -5.58 -30.07
N GLY A 25 4.51 -4.38 -30.18
CA GLY A 25 3.21 -4.16 -30.83
C GLY A 25 2.02 -4.74 -30.05
N LEU A 26 0.83 -4.72 -30.67
CA LEU A 26 -0.42 -5.24 -30.07
C LEU A 26 -0.78 -6.65 -30.54
N SER A 27 -0.04 -7.24 -31.46
CA SER A 27 -0.38 -8.54 -32.09
C SER A 27 -0.49 -9.69 -31.08
N GLY A 28 0.20 -9.60 -29.94
CA GLY A 28 0.16 -10.61 -28.88
C GLY A 28 -0.96 -10.46 -27.84
N MET A 29 -1.80 -9.42 -27.92
CA MET A 29 -2.79 -9.15 -26.87
C MET A 29 -3.95 -10.15 -26.80
N ASN A 30 -4.27 -10.78 -27.93
CA ASN A 30 -5.34 -11.76 -28.04
C ASN A 30 -4.89 -13.21 -27.75
N VAL A 31 -3.61 -13.39 -27.43
CA VAL A 31 -3.06 -14.70 -27.08
C VAL A 31 -3.48 -15.07 -25.65
N PRO A 32 -3.76 -16.36 -25.37
CA PRO A 32 -4.04 -16.81 -24.00
C PRO A 32 -2.90 -16.50 -23.03
N ILE A 33 -3.23 -16.02 -21.83
CA ILE A 33 -2.23 -15.66 -20.80
C ILE A 33 -1.33 -16.84 -20.42
N GLN A 34 -1.83 -18.08 -20.50
CA GLN A 34 -1.07 -19.30 -20.22
C GLN A 34 0.12 -19.51 -21.18
N SER A 35 0.14 -18.87 -22.35
CA SER A 35 1.29 -18.91 -23.27
C SER A 35 2.48 -18.06 -22.79
N VAL A 36 2.24 -17.17 -21.82
CA VAL A 36 3.27 -16.30 -21.25
C VAL A 36 4.06 -17.03 -20.19
N ARG A 37 5.39 -16.97 -20.27
CA ARG A 37 6.28 -17.60 -19.28
C ARG A 37 5.95 -17.14 -17.85
N GLY A 38 5.66 -18.10 -17.00
CA GLY A 38 5.30 -17.89 -15.58
C GLY A 38 3.80 -17.74 -15.32
N PHE A 39 2.94 -17.98 -16.33
CA PHE A 39 1.48 -18.03 -16.18
C PHE A 39 0.89 -19.36 -16.69
N TYR A 40 1.70 -20.38 -16.90
CA TYR A 40 1.23 -21.69 -17.38
C TYR A 40 0.18 -22.33 -16.49
N GLU A 41 0.26 -22.09 -15.18
CA GLU A 41 -0.64 -22.64 -14.17
C GLU A 41 -1.83 -21.73 -13.88
N PHE A 42 -2.01 -20.65 -14.65
CA PHE A 42 -3.13 -19.72 -14.38
C PHE A 42 -4.47 -20.40 -14.63
N ALA A 43 -5.34 -20.38 -13.60
CA ALA A 43 -6.59 -21.16 -13.57
C ALA A 43 -7.63 -20.72 -14.62
N LEU A 44 -7.63 -19.44 -15.01
CA LEU A 44 -8.68 -18.89 -15.86
C LEU A 44 -8.21 -18.81 -17.31
N PRO A 45 -8.94 -19.40 -18.27
CA PRO A 45 -8.65 -19.25 -19.69
C PRO A 45 -9.04 -17.85 -20.14
N MET A 46 -8.08 -16.93 -20.12
CA MET A 46 -8.29 -15.55 -20.56
C MET A 46 -7.17 -15.06 -21.46
N GLN A 47 -7.48 -14.04 -22.26
CA GLN A 47 -6.52 -13.36 -23.11
C GLN A 47 -5.68 -12.37 -22.30
N ILE A 48 -4.51 -12.01 -22.79
CA ILE A 48 -3.59 -11.08 -22.12
C ILE A 48 -4.25 -9.74 -21.80
N TRP A 49 -5.04 -9.16 -22.72
CA TRP A 49 -5.72 -7.89 -22.47
C TRP A 49 -6.76 -7.98 -21.34
N GLN A 50 -7.50 -9.10 -21.21
CA GLN A 50 -8.45 -9.34 -20.13
C GLN A 50 -7.71 -9.44 -18.79
N TYR A 51 -6.59 -10.17 -18.77
CA TYR A 51 -5.71 -10.24 -17.61
C TYR A 51 -5.22 -8.86 -17.18
N MET A 52 -4.82 -8.00 -18.12
CA MET A 52 -4.37 -6.65 -17.79
C MET A 52 -5.44 -5.79 -17.12
N ILE A 53 -6.70 -5.89 -17.55
CA ILE A 53 -7.83 -5.18 -16.92
C ILE A 53 -8.03 -5.68 -15.48
N ILE A 54 -8.08 -7.00 -15.29
CA ILE A 54 -8.25 -7.60 -13.96
C ILE A 54 -7.07 -7.24 -13.05
N TYR A 55 -5.85 -7.32 -13.56
CA TYR A 55 -4.65 -6.94 -12.83
C TYR A 55 -4.68 -5.47 -12.37
N PHE A 56 -5.12 -4.56 -13.24
CA PHE A 56 -5.29 -3.16 -12.90
C PHE A 56 -6.34 -2.97 -11.81
N MET A 57 -7.52 -3.58 -11.96
CA MET A 57 -8.60 -3.50 -10.98
C MET A 57 -8.20 -4.01 -9.61
N VAL A 58 -7.58 -5.19 -9.55
CA VAL A 58 -7.10 -5.77 -8.29
C VAL A 58 -6.07 -4.85 -7.61
N LYS A 59 -5.14 -4.31 -8.35
CA LYS A 59 -4.14 -3.36 -7.81
C LYS A 59 -4.79 -2.07 -7.31
N TRP A 60 -5.72 -1.53 -8.06
CA TRP A 60 -6.41 -0.31 -7.64
C TRP A 60 -7.17 -0.52 -6.33
N ILE A 61 -7.93 -1.60 -6.21
CA ILE A 61 -8.65 -1.93 -4.98
C ILE A 61 -7.65 -2.12 -3.81
N ALA A 62 -6.55 -2.84 -4.02
CA ALA A 62 -5.52 -3.06 -2.99
C ALA A 62 -4.92 -1.73 -2.49
N VAL A 63 -4.59 -0.81 -3.40
CA VAL A 63 -4.08 0.54 -3.03
C VAL A 63 -5.15 1.34 -2.28
N CYS A 64 -6.41 1.26 -2.68
CA CYS A 64 -7.51 1.92 -1.96
C CYS A 64 -7.64 1.39 -0.53
N ILE A 65 -7.61 0.06 -0.34
CA ILE A 65 -7.67 -0.56 1.00
C ILE A 65 -6.54 -0.03 1.90
N ILE A 66 -5.29 -0.08 1.41
CA ILE A 66 -4.13 0.40 2.17
C ILE A 66 -4.28 1.89 2.50
N GLY A 67 -4.69 2.70 1.53
CA GLY A 67 -4.88 4.14 1.73
C GLY A 67 -5.98 4.46 2.76
N ILE A 68 -7.08 3.72 2.77
CA ILE A 68 -8.16 3.85 3.76
C ILE A 68 -7.64 3.51 5.16
N VAL A 69 -6.88 2.42 5.30
CA VAL A 69 -6.26 2.02 6.58
C VAL A 69 -5.30 3.10 7.09
N VAL A 70 -4.45 3.65 6.22
CA VAL A 70 -3.52 4.74 6.56
C VAL A 70 -4.28 5.98 7.07
N ILE A 71 -5.37 6.38 6.41
CA ILE A 71 -6.21 7.49 6.88
C ILE A 71 -6.81 7.19 8.26
N GLY A 72 -7.28 5.97 8.48
CA GLY A 72 -7.78 5.55 9.79
C GLY A 72 -6.72 5.67 10.88
N ILE A 73 -5.49 5.23 10.62
CA ILE A 73 -4.36 5.36 11.56
C ILE A 73 -4.05 6.83 11.85
N ILE A 74 -3.95 7.67 10.81
CA ILE A 74 -3.69 9.11 10.95
C ILE A 74 -4.76 9.78 11.83
N SER A 75 -6.03 9.40 11.67
CA SER A 75 -7.13 10.00 12.44
C SER A 75 -7.10 9.60 13.92
N LEU A 76 -6.59 8.43 14.28
CA LEU A 76 -6.46 7.95 15.65
C LEU A 76 -5.20 8.46 16.36
N VAL A 77 -4.10 8.64 15.60
CA VAL A 77 -2.79 8.99 16.15
C VAL A 77 -2.45 10.42 15.79
N LYS A 78 -2.51 11.35 16.77
CA LYS A 78 -2.16 12.77 16.50
C LYS A 78 -0.67 13.04 16.32
N ASN A 79 0.19 12.10 16.68
CA ASN A 79 1.64 12.26 16.56
C ASN A 79 2.12 11.70 15.21
N GLU A 80 2.57 12.59 14.32
CA GLU A 80 3.04 12.22 12.99
C GLU A 80 4.19 11.19 13.04
N THR A 81 5.16 11.39 13.92
CA THR A 81 6.32 10.47 14.05
C THR A 81 5.87 9.06 14.43
N VAL A 82 4.93 8.94 15.37
CA VAL A 82 4.37 7.64 15.78
C VAL A 82 3.56 7.02 14.64
N THR A 83 2.80 7.81 13.91
CA THR A 83 2.04 7.34 12.75
C THR A 83 2.96 6.76 11.68
N TYR A 84 4.02 7.47 11.30
CA TYR A 84 5.02 6.95 10.35
C TYR A 84 5.69 5.67 10.87
N GLY A 85 6.02 5.61 12.17
CA GLY A 85 6.57 4.41 12.79
C GLY A 85 5.64 3.20 12.66
N ILE A 86 4.34 3.36 12.95
CA ILE A 86 3.34 2.30 12.84
C ILE A 86 3.22 1.81 11.38
N ILE A 87 3.13 2.74 10.43
CA ILE A 87 3.02 2.41 9.00
C ILE A 87 4.28 1.67 8.54
N LEU A 88 5.46 2.13 8.92
CA LEU A 88 6.73 1.51 8.54
C LEU A 88 6.85 0.09 9.12
N ILE A 89 6.56 -0.09 10.40
CA ILE A 89 6.60 -1.41 11.05
C ILE A 89 5.59 -2.35 10.43
N SER A 90 4.35 -1.92 10.21
CA SER A 90 3.31 -2.76 9.60
C SER A 90 3.68 -3.17 8.17
N THR A 91 4.28 -2.27 7.41
CA THR A 91 4.77 -2.56 6.05
C THR A 91 5.94 -3.53 6.07
N ALA A 92 6.91 -3.35 6.99
CA ALA A 92 8.05 -4.25 7.14
C ALA A 92 7.62 -5.67 7.53
N VAL A 93 6.71 -5.81 8.50
CA VAL A 93 6.14 -7.12 8.89
C VAL A 93 5.41 -7.76 7.72
N SER A 94 4.60 -7.00 6.99
CA SER A 94 3.90 -7.49 5.80
C SER A 94 4.86 -7.96 4.70
N LEU A 95 5.96 -7.25 4.48
CA LEU A 95 7.01 -7.65 3.52
C LEU A 95 7.72 -8.93 3.98
N LEU A 96 8.03 -9.06 5.26
CA LEU A 96 8.62 -10.28 5.81
C LEU A 96 7.70 -11.49 5.59
N ILE A 97 6.40 -11.38 5.90
CA ILE A 97 5.42 -12.43 5.65
C ILE A 97 5.38 -12.78 4.16
N THR A 98 5.35 -11.78 3.29
CA THR A 98 5.25 -11.99 1.84
C THR A 98 6.47 -12.70 1.27
N ASN A 99 7.67 -12.40 1.76
CA ASN A 99 8.93 -12.92 1.21
C ASN A 99 9.39 -14.22 1.89
N SER A 100 9.15 -14.38 3.20
CA SER A 100 9.65 -15.54 3.96
C SER A 100 8.76 -16.77 3.86
N ILE A 101 7.47 -16.59 3.55
CA ILE A 101 6.53 -17.69 3.47
C ILE A 101 6.44 -18.17 2.01
N GLU A 102 6.68 -19.44 1.75
CA GLU A 102 6.47 -20.03 0.44
C GLU A 102 4.98 -20.18 0.11
N TRP A 103 4.65 -20.24 -1.19
CA TRP A 103 3.29 -20.46 -1.66
C TRP A 103 2.96 -21.95 -1.63
N ASN A 104 2.33 -22.40 -0.55
CA ASN A 104 1.79 -23.76 -0.38
C ASN A 104 0.31 -23.68 -0.02
N MET A 105 -0.41 -24.80 -0.17
CA MET A 105 -1.84 -24.87 0.14
C MET A 105 -2.17 -24.40 1.56
N SER A 106 -1.37 -24.77 2.56
CA SER A 106 -1.58 -24.41 3.97
C SER A 106 -1.18 -22.96 4.28
N THR A 107 -0.15 -22.43 3.62
CA THR A 107 0.40 -21.10 3.90
C THR A 107 -0.25 -19.99 3.06
N ALA A 108 -0.93 -20.36 1.97
CA ALA A 108 -1.55 -19.40 1.06
C ALA A 108 -2.55 -18.46 1.78
N VAL A 109 -3.36 -19.00 2.69
CA VAL A 109 -4.33 -18.22 3.48
C VAL A 109 -3.62 -17.18 4.34
N PHE A 110 -2.58 -17.59 5.09
CA PHE A 110 -1.80 -16.68 5.93
C PHE A 110 -1.08 -15.60 5.11
N LYS A 111 -0.55 -15.99 3.96
CA LYS A 111 0.12 -15.06 3.07
C LYS A 111 -0.83 -14.01 2.49
N MET A 112 -2.06 -14.40 2.19
CA MET A 112 -3.12 -13.49 1.74
C MET A 112 -3.60 -12.53 2.84
N LEU A 113 -3.41 -12.83 4.11
CA LEU A 113 -3.69 -11.89 5.20
C LEU A 113 -2.72 -10.70 5.23
N SER A 114 -1.62 -10.74 4.50
CA SER A 114 -0.72 -9.59 4.36
C SER A 114 -1.23 -8.64 3.28
N PRO A 115 -1.51 -7.36 3.58
CA PRO A 115 -1.96 -6.38 2.58
C PRO A 115 -0.96 -6.17 1.44
N VAL A 116 0.34 -6.33 1.72
CA VAL A 116 1.41 -6.22 0.71
C VAL A 116 1.34 -7.35 -0.31
N THR A 117 0.88 -8.54 0.10
CA THR A 117 0.68 -9.66 -0.83
C THR A 117 -0.37 -9.33 -1.89
N LEU A 118 -1.41 -8.57 -1.54
CA LEU A 118 -2.43 -8.13 -2.49
C LEU A 118 -1.85 -7.19 -3.57
N LEU A 119 -0.81 -6.42 -3.23
CA LEU A 119 -0.08 -5.62 -4.22
C LEU A 119 0.77 -6.46 -5.17
N ASN A 120 1.24 -7.62 -4.73
CA ASN A 120 2.00 -8.54 -5.58
C ASN A 120 1.07 -9.50 -6.35
N THR A 121 0.20 -8.92 -7.17
CA THR A 121 -0.85 -9.62 -7.92
C THR A 121 -0.32 -10.79 -8.75
N LYS A 122 0.89 -10.66 -9.33
CA LYS A 122 1.50 -11.74 -10.13
C LYS A 122 1.71 -13.00 -9.29
N SER A 123 2.09 -12.88 -8.03
CA SER A 123 2.48 -14.03 -7.20
C SER A 123 1.33 -15.00 -6.92
N PHE A 124 0.10 -14.51 -6.83
CA PHE A 124 -1.08 -15.36 -6.58
C PHE A 124 -1.88 -15.65 -7.85
N MET A 125 -1.77 -14.81 -8.88
CA MET A 125 -2.43 -15.08 -10.16
C MET A 125 -1.64 -16.07 -11.03
N ALA A 126 -0.32 -16.12 -10.91
CA ALA A 126 0.51 -17.00 -11.73
C ALA A 126 0.49 -18.48 -11.31
N LYS A 127 -0.03 -18.78 -10.14
CA LYS A 127 -0.03 -20.16 -9.59
C LYS A 127 -1.44 -20.68 -9.42
N TYR A 128 -1.65 -21.92 -9.84
CA TYR A 128 -2.87 -22.67 -9.56
C TYR A 128 -2.75 -23.33 -8.19
N ILE A 129 -3.38 -22.76 -7.18
CA ILE A 129 -3.43 -23.31 -5.83
C ILE A 129 -4.88 -23.42 -5.42
N ASN A 130 -5.32 -24.64 -5.10
CA ASN A 130 -6.63 -24.88 -4.49
C ASN A 130 -6.50 -24.89 -2.97
N ILE A 131 -7.32 -24.09 -2.32
CA ILE A 131 -7.44 -24.06 -0.87
C ILE A 131 -8.67 -24.85 -0.47
N ASN A 132 -8.51 -25.91 0.31
CA ASN A 132 -9.65 -26.67 0.81
C ASN A 132 -10.24 -25.96 2.03
N ILE A 133 -11.46 -25.44 1.88
CA ILE A 133 -12.22 -24.84 2.97
C ILE A 133 -13.49 -25.65 3.14
N LEU A 134 -13.66 -26.25 4.32
CA LEU A 134 -14.84 -27.08 4.64
C LEU A 134 -15.10 -28.17 3.57
N GLN A 135 -14.02 -28.83 3.12
CA GLN A 135 -14.04 -29.89 2.09
C GLN A 135 -14.41 -29.41 0.66
N HIS A 136 -14.55 -28.11 0.46
CA HIS A 136 -14.74 -27.53 -0.87
C HIS A 136 -13.43 -26.93 -1.39
N PRO A 137 -12.99 -27.29 -2.62
CA PRO A 137 -11.81 -26.69 -3.22
C PRO A 137 -12.14 -25.30 -3.75
N PHE A 138 -11.48 -24.30 -3.21
CA PHE A 138 -11.55 -22.91 -3.71
C PHE A 138 -10.26 -22.55 -4.42
N GLU A 139 -10.38 -22.00 -5.61
CA GLU A 139 -9.24 -21.44 -6.33
C GLU A 139 -8.69 -20.21 -5.58
N LEU A 140 -7.37 -20.10 -5.53
CA LEU A 140 -6.68 -19.00 -4.86
C LEU A 140 -7.16 -17.62 -5.34
N PHE A 141 -7.45 -17.48 -6.63
CA PHE A 141 -7.95 -16.21 -7.18
C PHE A 141 -9.32 -15.83 -6.63
N LYS A 142 -10.26 -16.75 -6.58
CA LYS A 142 -11.60 -16.50 -5.99
C LYS A 142 -11.49 -16.15 -4.51
N TRP A 143 -10.61 -16.86 -3.79
CA TRP A 143 -10.34 -16.58 -2.39
C TRP A 143 -9.76 -15.17 -2.19
N THR A 144 -8.86 -14.74 -3.06
CA THR A 144 -8.30 -13.39 -3.03
C THR A 144 -9.38 -12.31 -3.15
N LEU A 145 -10.36 -12.48 -4.04
CA LEU A 145 -11.47 -11.54 -4.18
C LEU A 145 -12.32 -11.45 -2.91
N ILE A 146 -12.58 -12.57 -2.25
CA ILE A 146 -13.30 -12.60 -0.97
C ILE A 146 -12.49 -11.86 0.11
N ILE A 147 -11.21 -12.15 0.24
CA ILE A 147 -10.33 -11.46 1.20
C ILE A 147 -10.29 -9.95 0.92
N MET A 148 -10.20 -9.53 -0.33
CA MET A 148 -10.22 -8.10 -0.68
C MET A 148 -11.54 -7.43 -0.29
N ALA A 149 -12.68 -8.11 -0.49
CA ALA A 149 -13.99 -7.59 -0.06
C ALA A 149 -14.06 -7.46 1.47
N VAL A 150 -13.54 -8.45 2.22
CA VAL A 150 -13.45 -8.42 3.68
C VAL A 150 -12.55 -7.28 4.15
N TYR A 151 -11.37 -7.11 3.54
CA TYR A 151 -10.46 -6.00 3.87
C TYR A 151 -11.07 -4.64 3.56
N LEU A 152 -11.76 -4.49 2.45
CA LEU A 152 -12.42 -3.24 2.08
C LEU A 152 -13.50 -2.88 3.11
N SER A 153 -14.37 -3.82 3.46
CA SER A 153 -15.41 -3.60 4.45
C SER A 153 -14.83 -3.31 5.85
N ALA A 154 -13.84 -4.09 6.29
CA ALA A 154 -13.16 -3.88 7.57
C ALA A 154 -12.45 -2.52 7.62
N SER A 155 -11.79 -2.10 6.54
CA SER A 155 -11.10 -0.80 6.49
C SER A 155 -12.09 0.38 6.51
N ILE A 156 -13.24 0.26 5.87
CA ILE A 156 -14.32 1.28 5.94
C ILE A 156 -14.86 1.38 7.37
N VAL A 157 -15.19 0.25 8.01
CA VAL A 157 -15.65 0.22 9.41
C VAL A 157 -14.59 0.82 10.34
N PHE A 158 -13.32 0.47 10.15
CA PHE A 158 -12.20 1.02 10.91
C PHE A 158 -12.11 2.54 10.80
N VAL A 159 -12.22 3.08 9.60
CA VAL A 159 -12.20 4.54 9.38
C VAL A 159 -13.42 5.20 10.00
N MET A 160 -14.61 4.66 9.81
CA MET A 160 -15.82 5.18 10.46
C MET A 160 -15.68 5.20 11.98
N TYR A 161 -15.18 4.12 12.57
CA TYR A 161 -14.90 4.05 14.00
C TYR A 161 -13.86 5.10 14.41
N SER A 162 -12.78 5.29 13.66
CA SER A 162 -11.72 6.24 13.98
C SER A 162 -12.21 7.70 13.97
N PHE A 163 -13.12 8.05 13.07
CA PHE A 163 -13.72 9.40 13.01
C PHE A 163 -14.82 9.61 14.06
N THR A 164 -15.59 8.59 14.40
CA THR A 164 -16.66 8.72 15.41
C THR A 164 -16.11 8.69 16.84
N THR A 165 -15.00 7.97 17.05
CA THR A 165 -14.39 7.87 18.38
C THR A 165 -13.50 9.10 18.61
N LYS A 166 -14.00 10.07 19.40
CA LYS A 166 -13.23 11.25 19.83
C LYS A 166 -12.03 10.92 20.75
N ARG A 167 -11.80 9.65 21.07
CA ARG A 167 -10.69 9.19 21.90
C ARG A 167 -9.41 9.14 21.08
N VAL A 168 -8.64 10.19 21.18
CA VAL A 168 -7.28 10.23 20.64
C VAL A 168 -6.38 9.36 21.50
N ILE A 169 -5.70 8.41 20.91
CA ILE A 169 -4.67 7.62 21.59
C ILE A 169 -3.50 8.57 21.87
N LYS A 170 -3.36 8.95 23.14
CA LYS A 170 -2.21 9.74 23.62
C LYS A 170 -1.05 8.77 23.86
N PHE A 171 -0.13 8.72 22.95
CA PHE A 171 1.15 8.08 23.22
C PHE A 171 1.97 8.96 24.18
N PRO A 172 2.65 8.37 25.19
CA PRO A 172 3.59 9.13 25.97
C PRO A 172 4.58 9.79 25.03
N HIS A 173 4.78 11.09 25.17
CA HIS A 173 5.72 11.84 24.34
C HIS A 173 7.09 11.16 24.46
N LEU A 174 7.49 10.42 23.44
CA LEU A 174 8.89 10.10 23.23
C LEU A 174 9.60 11.45 23.07
N ARG A 175 10.09 12.00 24.19
CA ARG A 175 11.08 13.06 24.18
C ARG A 175 12.32 12.44 23.53
N ILE A 176 12.37 12.44 22.21
CA ILE A 176 13.65 12.39 21.52
C ILE A 176 14.35 13.61 22.07
N ALA A 177 15.35 13.37 22.94
CA ALA A 177 16.18 14.42 23.47
C ALA A 177 16.70 15.17 22.23
N LYS A 178 16.02 16.25 21.87
CA LYS A 178 16.62 17.24 20.98
C LYS A 178 17.83 17.70 21.75
N GLY A 179 18.97 17.16 21.38
CA GLY A 179 20.28 17.73 21.66
C GLY A 179 20.36 19.09 20.96
N GLN A 180 19.48 19.99 21.38
CA GLN A 180 19.62 21.39 21.09
C GLN A 180 20.78 21.86 21.94
N LYS A 181 22.00 21.66 21.41
CA LYS A 181 23.10 22.55 21.73
C LYS A 181 22.55 23.95 21.48
N ASN A 182 22.11 24.61 22.55
CA ASN A 182 21.91 26.02 22.58
C ASN A 182 23.27 26.66 22.27
N ILE A 183 23.58 26.78 20.98
CA ILE A 183 24.52 27.81 20.53
C ILE A 183 23.75 29.10 20.75
N GLY A 184 23.84 29.61 21.97
CA GLY A 184 23.36 30.91 22.33
C GLY A 184 24.14 31.97 21.56
N ILE A 185 23.77 32.16 20.31
CA ILE A 185 24.12 33.39 19.61
C ILE A 185 23.27 34.47 20.27
N LYS A 186 23.86 35.16 21.21
CA LYS A 186 23.33 36.42 21.78
C LYS A 186 23.16 37.43 20.64
N SER A 187 22.07 37.31 19.88
CA SER A 187 21.70 38.33 18.87
C SER A 187 21.18 39.66 19.47
N LYS A 188 21.28 39.85 20.79
CA LYS A 188 20.87 41.08 21.47
C LYS A 188 21.83 42.26 21.27
N GLY A 189 23.03 42.04 20.69
CA GLY A 189 24.01 43.10 20.53
C GLY A 189 23.84 43.94 19.26
N ILE A 190 23.37 43.40 18.17
CA ILE A 190 23.42 44.05 16.86
C ILE A 190 22.20 44.99 16.66
N LEU A 191 21.00 44.59 17.06
CA LEU A 191 19.79 45.42 16.96
C LEU A 191 19.77 46.62 17.93
N SER A 192 20.54 46.59 19.02
CA SER A 192 20.68 47.71 19.95
C SER A 192 21.63 48.78 19.42
N TYR A 193 22.58 48.43 18.59
CA TYR A 193 23.51 49.41 18.01
C TYR A 193 22.92 50.20 16.86
N GLU A 194 22.10 49.64 16.05
CA GLU A 194 21.42 50.36 14.96
C GLU A 194 20.37 51.35 15.44
N LYS A 195 19.63 51.01 16.51
CA LYS A 195 18.65 51.96 17.08
C LYS A 195 19.29 53.22 17.69
N LYS A 196 20.55 53.16 18.18
CA LYS A 196 21.25 54.33 18.70
C LYS A 196 21.79 55.24 17.62
N LYS A 197 22.01 54.78 16.39
CA LYS A 197 22.47 55.58 15.27
C LYS A 197 21.35 56.39 14.60
N ILE A 198 20.10 56.03 14.75
CA ILE A 198 18.96 56.72 14.10
C ILE A 198 18.43 57.89 14.93
N PHE A 199 18.81 57.99 16.23
CA PHE A 199 18.38 59.05 17.13
C PHE A 199 19.50 60.04 17.51
N ALA A 200 20.62 60.06 16.75
CA ALA A 200 21.72 60.99 16.95
C ALA A 200 22.01 61.85 15.68
N VAL A 201 20.91 62.42 15.11
CA VAL A 201 20.98 63.52 14.13
C VAL A 201 19.90 64.53 14.50
#